data_25ba13b01906d37f1dbeab0138d8f305
#
_entry.id   25ba13b01906d37f1dbeab0138d8f305
#
_cell.length_a   1.000
_cell.length_b   1.000
_cell.length_c   1.000
_cell.angle_alpha   90.00
_cell.angle_beta   90.00
_cell.angle_gamma   90.00
#
_symmetry.space_group_name_H-M   'P 1'
#
loop_
_entity.id
_entity.type
_entity.pdbx_description
1 polymer ?
#
loop_
_entity_poly.entity_id
_entity_poly.type
_entity_poly.pdbx_seq_one_letter_code
_entity_poly.pdbx_strand_id
1 'polypeptide(L)'
;MSKGVQTGECRFCGQMVQLDTDDNLTKPQAEELATMTCTCDRAVEYQKEKQRKEKALKNVSKLFGEDAEPEKRIGEGIVNILRAAVEDIYSGGLAKVTLNLRGGVKASISQNSKGEINVERTETKKQKLTE
;
A
#
# COMPACT_ATOMS: atom_id res chain seq x y z
N MET A 1 2.54 20.14 30.85
CA MET A 1 2.47 18.68 30.80
C MET A 1 3.70 18.13 30.11
N SER A 2 4.40 17.27 30.79
CA SER A 2 5.52 16.60 30.17
C SER A 2 5.02 15.66 29.09
N LYS A 3 5.65 15.69 27.94
CA LYS A 3 5.40 14.72 26.90
C LYS A 3 5.70 13.33 27.45
N GLY A 4 4.76 12.41 27.34
CA GLY A 4 4.99 11.05 27.74
C GLY A 4 6.03 10.40 26.83
N VAL A 5 7.13 9.96 27.45
CA VAL A 5 8.11 9.16 26.74
C VAL A 5 7.68 7.71 26.86
N GLN A 6 7.45 7.07 25.74
CA GLN A 6 7.09 5.66 25.69
C GLN A 6 8.23 4.87 25.06
N THR A 7 8.33 3.61 25.43
CA THR A 7 9.30 2.70 24.81
C THR A 7 8.56 1.57 24.12
N GLY A 8 9.13 1.09 23.03
CA GLY A 8 8.64 -0.08 22.33
C GLY A 8 9.81 -0.99 21.99
N GLU A 9 9.52 -2.24 21.72
CA GLU A 9 10.52 -3.22 21.32
C GLU A 9 10.34 -3.60 19.87
N CYS A 10 11.45 -3.67 19.12
CA CYS A 10 11.41 -4.19 17.76
C CYS A 10 10.94 -5.65 17.76
N ARG A 11 9.98 -5.95 16.90
CA ARG A 11 9.40 -7.30 16.78
C ARG A 11 10.42 -8.36 16.44
N PHE A 12 11.49 -8.00 15.73
CA PHE A 12 12.44 -8.97 15.19
C PHE A 12 13.68 -9.14 16.06
N CYS A 13 14.24 -8.05 16.59
CA CYS A 13 15.47 -8.13 17.36
C CYS A 13 15.30 -7.85 18.86
N GLY A 14 14.12 -7.37 19.27
CA GLY A 14 13.82 -7.08 20.67
C GLY A 14 14.50 -5.84 21.22
N GLN A 15 15.17 -5.05 20.38
CA GLN A 15 15.80 -3.83 20.82
C GLN A 15 14.76 -2.81 21.25
N MET A 16 14.95 -2.23 22.42
CA MET A 16 14.06 -1.18 22.92
C MET A 16 14.36 0.13 22.24
N VAL A 17 13.30 0.80 21.79
CA VAL A 17 13.37 2.09 21.12
C VAL A 17 12.55 3.08 21.92
N GLN A 18 13.11 4.27 22.16
CA GLN A 18 12.40 5.36 22.78
C GLN A 18 11.53 6.04 21.74
N LEU A 19 10.22 6.10 22.03
CA LEU A 19 9.23 6.66 21.11
C LEU A 19 8.86 8.07 21.59
N ASP A 20 9.12 9.05 20.75
CA ASP A 20 8.78 10.45 21.01
C ASP A 20 7.38 10.71 20.44
N THR A 21 6.36 10.51 21.26
CA THR A 21 4.97 10.67 20.85
C THR A 21 4.13 11.23 21.99
N ASP A 22 3.17 12.06 21.64
CA ASP A 22 2.19 12.61 22.57
C ASP A 22 1.00 11.66 22.78
N ASP A 23 0.90 10.62 21.95
CA ASP A 23 -0.22 9.68 21.99
C ASP A 23 0.05 8.55 22.97
N ASN A 24 -1.01 8.13 23.67
CA ASN A 24 -0.96 6.92 24.47
C ASN A 24 -1.08 5.72 23.55
N LEU A 25 0.06 5.10 23.25
CA LEU A 25 0.10 3.95 22.37
C LEU A 25 -0.21 2.66 23.13
N THR A 26 -0.97 1.79 22.50
CA THR A 26 -1.11 0.43 22.98
C THR A 26 0.20 -0.32 22.79
N LYS A 27 0.36 -1.45 23.47
CA LYS A 27 1.58 -2.25 23.32
C LYS A 27 1.85 -2.66 21.85
N PRO A 28 0.84 -3.14 21.09
CA PRO A 28 1.05 -3.43 19.66
C PRO A 28 1.45 -2.20 18.83
N GLN A 29 0.89 -1.03 19.14
CA GLN A 29 1.23 0.20 18.43
C GLN A 29 2.67 0.63 18.73
N ALA A 30 3.10 0.52 19.98
CA ALA A 30 4.47 0.84 20.37
C ALA A 30 5.47 -0.13 19.71
N GLU A 31 5.14 -1.42 19.63
CA GLU A 31 5.95 -2.42 18.94
C GLU A 31 6.08 -2.09 17.45
N GLU A 32 4.99 -1.72 16.81
CA GLU A 32 4.99 -1.36 15.39
C GLU A 32 5.88 -0.16 15.12
N LEU A 33 5.78 0.91 15.92
CA LEU A 33 6.62 2.08 15.77
C LEU A 33 8.10 1.76 16.01
N ALA A 34 8.39 0.95 17.02
CA ALA A 34 9.76 0.52 17.29
C ALA A 34 10.34 -0.28 16.13
N THR A 35 9.52 -1.18 15.55
CA THR A 35 9.93 -1.98 14.39
C THR A 35 10.17 -1.09 13.17
N MET A 36 9.35 -0.05 12.98
CA MET A 36 9.48 0.89 11.85
C MET A 36 10.70 1.80 11.97
N THR A 37 11.28 1.93 13.16
CA THR A 37 12.47 2.78 13.37
C THR A 37 13.74 1.97 13.60
N CYS A 38 13.63 0.69 13.88
CA CYS A 38 14.78 -0.18 14.13
C CYS A 38 15.63 -0.37 12.86
N THR A 39 16.93 -0.51 13.04
CA THR A 39 17.90 -0.67 11.94
C THR A 39 18.35 -2.11 11.73
N CYS A 40 17.79 -3.09 12.45
CA CYS A 40 18.12 -4.50 12.21
C CYS A 40 17.63 -4.95 10.83
N ASP A 41 18.30 -5.94 10.25
CA ASP A 41 18.06 -6.37 8.88
C ASP A 41 16.58 -6.72 8.61
N ARG A 42 15.96 -7.45 9.53
CA ARG A 42 14.57 -7.86 9.39
C ARG A 42 13.61 -6.67 9.50
N ALA A 43 13.90 -5.74 10.41
CA ALA A 43 13.07 -4.54 10.55
C ALA A 43 13.16 -3.66 9.31
N VAL A 44 14.36 -3.49 8.74
CA VAL A 44 14.56 -2.72 7.52
C VAL A 44 13.79 -3.35 6.35
N GLU A 45 13.82 -4.66 6.22
CA GLU A 45 13.07 -5.36 5.17
C GLU A 45 11.57 -5.19 5.36
N TYR A 46 11.06 -5.33 6.58
CA TYR A 46 9.66 -5.09 6.92
C TYR A 46 9.23 -3.67 6.58
N GLN A 47 10.06 -2.67 6.89
CA GLN A 47 9.82 -1.28 6.56
C GLN A 47 9.69 -1.07 5.06
N LYS A 48 10.56 -1.68 4.27
CA LYS A 48 10.52 -1.61 2.81
C LYS A 48 9.24 -2.22 2.25
N GLU A 49 8.84 -3.37 2.75
CA GLU A 49 7.61 -4.03 2.32
C GLU A 49 6.38 -3.17 2.61
N LYS A 50 6.32 -2.57 3.79
CA LYS A 50 5.24 -1.66 4.14
C LYS A 50 5.20 -0.42 3.25
N GLN A 51 6.36 0.16 2.96
CA GLN A 51 6.47 1.30 2.06
C GLN A 51 5.98 0.95 0.65
N ARG A 52 6.29 -0.24 0.17
CA ARG A 52 5.80 -0.73 -1.13
C ARG A 52 4.29 -0.83 -1.16
N LYS A 53 3.69 -1.36 -0.11
CA LYS A 53 2.25 -1.45 0.02
C LYS A 53 1.59 -0.06 0.03
N GLU A 54 2.09 0.84 0.85
CA GLU A 54 1.56 2.20 0.94
C GLU A 54 1.69 2.95 -0.37
N LYS A 55 2.83 2.79 -1.05
CA LYS A 55 3.05 3.40 -2.36
C LYS A 55 2.10 2.83 -3.40
N ALA A 56 1.83 1.54 -3.37
CA ALA A 56 0.87 0.90 -4.27
C ALA A 56 -0.54 1.42 -4.02
N LEU A 57 -0.95 1.59 -2.76
CA LEU A 57 -2.24 2.16 -2.42
C LEU A 57 -2.38 3.60 -2.92
N LYS A 58 -1.32 4.40 -2.79
CA LYS A 58 -1.30 5.75 -3.35
C LYS A 58 -1.41 5.73 -4.87
N ASN A 59 -0.74 4.79 -5.53
CA ASN A 59 -0.80 4.66 -6.97
C ASN A 59 -2.20 4.29 -7.45
N VAL A 60 -2.92 3.47 -6.71
CA VAL A 60 -4.33 3.18 -7.00
C VAL A 60 -5.15 4.48 -6.96
N SER A 61 -4.96 5.30 -5.93
CA SER A 61 -5.66 6.59 -5.82
C SER A 61 -5.28 7.55 -6.94
N LYS A 62 -4.01 7.57 -7.35
CA LYS A 62 -3.53 8.45 -8.43
C LYS A 62 -4.07 8.05 -9.80
N LEU A 63 -4.19 6.77 -10.06
CA LEU A 63 -4.60 6.26 -11.37
C LEU A 63 -6.11 6.08 -11.50
N PHE A 64 -6.81 5.79 -10.41
CA PHE A 64 -8.22 5.40 -10.45
C PHE A 64 -9.10 6.14 -9.46
N GLY A 65 -8.53 6.69 -8.38
CA GLY A 65 -9.29 7.25 -7.27
C GLY A 65 -9.31 8.77 -7.25
N GLU A 66 -9.42 9.31 -6.05
CA GLU A 66 -9.60 10.75 -5.80
C GLU A 66 -8.44 11.63 -6.28
N ASP A 67 -7.22 11.07 -6.39
CA ASP A 67 -6.05 11.78 -6.88
C ASP A 67 -5.94 11.76 -8.41
N ALA A 68 -6.81 11.00 -9.09
CA ALA A 68 -6.89 10.99 -10.54
C ALA A 68 -7.67 12.21 -11.03
N GLU A 69 -7.46 12.58 -12.30
CA GLU A 69 -8.27 13.61 -12.93
C GLU A 69 -9.75 13.24 -12.84
N PRO A 70 -10.67 14.22 -12.62
CA PRO A 70 -12.09 13.92 -12.40
C PRO A 70 -12.72 13.01 -13.46
N GLU A 71 -12.34 13.18 -14.72
CA GLU A 71 -12.82 12.37 -15.83
C GLU A 71 -12.27 10.94 -15.86
N LYS A 72 -11.18 10.69 -15.13
CA LYS A 72 -10.53 9.38 -15.04
C LYS A 72 -10.87 8.63 -13.77
N ARG A 73 -11.61 9.26 -12.86
CA ARG A 73 -12.01 8.61 -11.62
C ARG A 73 -12.99 7.50 -11.88
N ILE A 74 -12.80 6.41 -11.18
CA ILE A 74 -13.66 5.23 -11.26
C ILE A 74 -14.52 5.19 -10.00
N GLY A 75 -15.63 4.45 -10.05
CA GLY A 75 -16.50 4.26 -8.91
C GLY A 75 -15.74 3.75 -7.69
N GLU A 76 -16.12 4.25 -6.51
CA GLU A 76 -15.45 3.91 -5.25
C GLU A 76 -15.41 2.40 -4.99
N GLY A 77 -16.47 1.67 -5.37
CA GLY A 77 -16.49 0.22 -5.22
C GLY A 77 -15.36 -0.48 -5.96
N ILE A 78 -15.05 -0.02 -7.17
CA ILE A 78 -13.95 -0.58 -7.96
C ILE A 78 -12.60 -0.20 -7.34
N VAL A 79 -12.45 1.04 -6.90
CA VAL A 79 -11.23 1.48 -6.20
C VAL A 79 -10.98 0.64 -4.95
N ASN A 80 -12.04 0.32 -4.21
CA ASN A 80 -11.92 -0.53 -3.02
C ASN A 80 -11.49 -1.96 -3.37
N ILE A 81 -11.96 -2.50 -4.50
CA ILE A 81 -11.52 -3.81 -5.00
C ILE A 81 -10.01 -3.77 -5.30
N LEU A 82 -9.54 -2.70 -5.94
CA LEU A 82 -8.12 -2.54 -6.25
C LEU A 82 -7.27 -2.41 -4.98
N ARG A 83 -7.75 -1.68 -3.99
CA ARG A 83 -7.06 -1.57 -2.70
C ARG A 83 -7.00 -2.91 -1.98
N ALA A 84 -8.09 -3.67 -2.00
CA ALA A 84 -8.12 -5.02 -1.42
C ALA A 84 -7.14 -5.94 -2.14
N ALA A 85 -7.01 -5.80 -3.47
CA ALA A 85 -6.04 -6.57 -4.24
C ALA A 85 -4.59 -6.26 -3.82
N VAL A 86 -4.27 -4.99 -3.57
CA VAL A 86 -2.94 -4.61 -3.05
C VAL A 86 -2.68 -5.28 -1.70
N GLU A 87 -3.67 -5.27 -0.80
CA GLU A 87 -3.54 -5.92 0.50
C GLU A 87 -3.30 -7.43 0.37
N ASP A 88 -4.02 -8.09 -0.52
CA ASP A 88 -3.89 -9.52 -0.73
C ASP A 88 -2.56 -9.90 -1.40
N ILE A 89 -2.05 -9.05 -2.28
CA ILE A 89 -0.73 -9.24 -2.87
C ILE A 89 0.34 -9.04 -1.80
N TYR A 90 0.20 -8.02 -0.98
CA TYR A 90 1.12 -7.75 0.12
C TYR A 90 1.17 -8.93 1.10
N SER A 91 0.03 -9.51 1.43
CA SER A 91 -0.04 -10.64 2.37
C SER A 91 0.42 -11.97 1.76
N GLY A 92 0.67 -12.00 0.45
CA GLY A 92 1.16 -13.18 -0.23
C GLY A 92 0.08 -14.13 -0.73
N GLY A 93 -1.20 -13.77 -0.58
CA GLY A 93 -2.30 -14.61 -1.03
C GLY A 93 -2.62 -14.50 -2.52
N LEU A 94 -2.07 -13.48 -3.17
CA LEU A 94 -2.40 -13.17 -4.54
C LEU A 94 -1.14 -12.67 -5.27
N ALA A 95 -0.90 -13.14 -6.48
CA ALA A 95 0.27 -12.72 -7.27
C ALA A 95 -0.06 -11.59 -8.25
N LYS A 96 -1.26 -11.62 -8.82
CA LYS A 96 -1.68 -10.66 -9.85
C LYS A 96 -3.19 -10.58 -9.93
N VAL A 97 -3.69 -9.37 -10.15
CA VAL A 97 -5.11 -9.11 -10.43
C VAL A 97 -5.21 -8.27 -11.71
N THR A 98 -6.14 -8.62 -12.56
CA THR A 98 -6.47 -7.82 -13.74
C THR A 98 -7.98 -7.61 -13.77
N LEU A 99 -8.38 -6.34 -13.88
CA LEU A 99 -9.80 -5.97 -14.01
C LEU A 99 -10.00 -5.27 -15.35
N ASN A 100 -10.99 -5.74 -16.10
CA ASN A 100 -11.43 -5.07 -17.32
C ASN A 100 -12.60 -4.18 -16.96
N LEU A 101 -12.42 -2.89 -17.12
CA LEU A 101 -13.41 -1.87 -16.80
C LEU A 101 -14.12 -1.41 -18.08
N ARG A 102 -15.23 -0.75 -17.91
CA ARG A 102 -15.96 -0.20 -19.06
C ARG A 102 -15.14 0.92 -19.72
N GLY A 103 -15.35 1.13 -21.01
CA GLY A 103 -14.67 2.18 -21.75
C GLY A 103 -13.26 1.84 -22.22
N GLY A 104 -12.91 0.56 -22.23
CA GLY A 104 -11.59 0.11 -22.70
C GLY A 104 -10.48 0.32 -21.67
N VAL A 105 -10.82 0.52 -20.41
CA VAL A 105 -9.86 0.69 -19.34
C VAL A 105 -9.56 -0.65 -18.69
N LYS A 106 -8.29 -0.92 -18.46
CA LYS A 106 -7.82 -2.13 -17.80
C LYS A 106 -6.95 -1.77 -16.62
N ALA A 107 -7.27 -2.32 -15.47
CA ALA A 107 -6.48 -2.15 -14.25
C ALA A 107 -5.73 -3.45 -13.97
N SER A 108 -4.44 -3.34 -13.69
CA SER A 108 -3.62 -4.50 -13.36
C SER A 108 -2.75 -4.18 -12.15
N ILE A 109 -2.73 -5.10 -11.19
CA ILE A 109 -1.86 -5.01 -10.02
C ILE A 109 -1.09 -6.32 -9.93
N SER A 110 0.23 -6.23 -9.85
CA SER A 110 1.08 -7.41 -9.79
C SER A 110 2.32 -7.16 -8.93
N GLN A 111 2.89 -8.23 -8.42
CA GLN A 111 4.16 -8.17 -7.70
C GLN A 111 5.25 -8.76 -8.60
N ASN A 112 6.36 -8.02 -8.74
CA ASN A 112 7.48 -8.51 -9.53
C ASN A 112 8.44 -9.35 -8.67
N SER A 113 9.50 -9.89 -9.29
CA SER A 113 10.50 -10.72 -8.60
C SER A 113 11.26 -9.97 -7.51
N LYS A 114 11.29 -8.65 -7.57
CA LYS A 114 11.93 -7.81 -6.55
C LYS A 114 11.03 -7.50 -5.37
N GLY A 115 9.78 -7.97 -5.41
CA GLY A 115 8.80 -7.70 -4.36
C GLY A 115 8.07 -6.37 -4.50
N GLU A 116 8.33 -5.62 -5.55
CA GLU A 116 7.65 -4.37 -5.81
C GLU A 116 6.23 -4.62 -6.31
N ILE A 117 5.28 -3.83 -5.87
CA ILE A 117 3.88 -3.94 -6.29
C ILE A 117 3.62 -2.89 -7.37
N ASN A 118 3.34 -3.36 -8.57
CA ASN A 118 3.08 -2.50 -9.73
C ASN A 118 1.59 -2.33 -9.93
N VAL A 119 1.16 -1.08 -10.05
CA VAL A 119 -0.23 -0.72 -10.37
C VAL A 119 -0.21 -0.11 -11.76
N GLU A 120 -0.94 -0.70 -12.69
CA GLU A 120 -0.97 -0.26 -14.08
C GLU A 120 -2.39 0.08 -14.52
N ARG A 121 -2.50 1.13 -15.30
CA ARG A 121 -3.74 1.50 -15.97
C ARG A 121 -3.48 1.52 -17.46
N THR A 122 -4.19 0.71 -18.21
CA THR A 122 -4.09 0.67 -19.68
C THR A 122 -5.40 1.15 -20.26
N GLU A 123 -5.33 2.09 -21.17
CA GLU A 123 -6.50 2.57 -21.89
C GLU A 123 -6.35 2.20 -23.37
N THR A 124 -7.24 1.37 -23.85
CA THR A 124 -7.24 0.98 -25.24
C THR A 124 -8.27 1.84 -25.96
N LYS A 125 -7.78 2.73 -26.83
CA LYS A 125 -8.65 3.48 -27.72
C LYS A 125 -8.89 2.61 -28.96
N LYS A 126 -9.99 1.90 -28.94
CA LYS A 126 -10.41 1.13 -30.09
C LYS A 126 -11.26 2.03 -30.98
N GLN A 127 -10.71 2.37 -32.14
CA GLN A 127 -11.50 3.03 -33.16
C GLN A 127 -12.21 1.97 -33.96
N LYS A 128 -13.50 1.84 -33.74
CA LYS A 128 -14.36 0.98 -34.53
C LYS A 128 -15.32 1.87 -35.31
N LEU A 129 -15.15 1.88 -36.62
CA LEU A 129 -16.06 2.57 -37.50
C LEU A 129 -17.18 1.59 -37.88
N THR A 130 -18.37 1.89 -37.40
CA THR A 130 -19.57 1.16 -37.80
C THR A 130 -20.37 2.06 -38.71
N GLU A 131 -20.84 1.54 -39.77
CA GLU A 131 -21.64 2.30 -40.74
C GLU A 131 -22.77 3.06 -40.10
#